data_5a927082155fc93a9b564cbb90716583
#
_entry.id   5a927082155fc93a9b564cbb90716583
#
_cell.length_a   1.000
_cell.length_b   1.000
_cell.length_c   1.000
_cell.angle_alpha   90.00
_cell.angle_beta   90.00
_cell.angle_gamma   90.00
#
_symmetry.space_group_name_H-M   'P 1'
#
loop_
_entity.id
_entity.type
_entity.pdbx_description
1 polymer ?
#
loop_
_entity_poly.entity_id
_entity_poly.type
_entity_poly.pdbx_seq_one_letter_code
_entity_poly.pdbx_strand_id
1 'polypeptide(L)'
;MKIAFLTAGGIAPCLSASIGALIDSYNQLAPDAELMGYLNGYRGLLLGNNYDFPSSVRQKTDILFKYGGSPIGNSRVKLTNIDNCIKRGYVKEGQDPLKVAADQLVNDNVSILHTIGGDDTNTMAAQLSFYLKQHQYELTVVGLPKTVDNDVYLSLIHI
;
A
#
# COMPACT_ATOMS: atom_id res chain seq x y z
N MET A 1 9.56 -2.59 -14.50
CA MET A 1 8.25 -2.53 -13.81
C MET A 1 8.51 -2.28 -12.33
N LYS A 2 7.85 -1.29 -11.72
CA LYS A 2 8.01 -0.95 -10.30
C LYS A 2 6.76 -1.30 -9.51
N ILE A 3 6.92 -2.04 -8.42
CA ILE A 3 5.85 -2.54 -7.56
C ILE A 3 5.98 -1.88 -6.20
N ALA A 4 4.91 -1.25 -5.74
CA ALA A 4 4.87 -0.61 -4.43
C ALA A 4 3.97 -1.37 -3.45
N PHE A 5 4.35 -1.36 -2.19
CA PHE A 5 3.57 -1.89 -1.07
C PHE A 5 3.25 -0.79 -0.07
N LEU A 6 2.08 -0.84 0.52
CA LEU A 6 1.76 -0.09 1.73
C LEU A 6 0.89 -0.91 2.68
N THR A 7 1.03 -0.65 3.97
CA THR A 7 0.18 -1.22 5.00
C THR A 7 -0.56 -0.10 5.73
N ALA A 8 -1.85 -0.28 5.96
CA ALA A 8 -2.67 0.72 6.63
C ALA A 8 -3.74 0.09 7.55
N GLY A 9 -4.36 0.90 8.40
CA GLY A 9 -5.38 0.44 9.34
C GLY A 9 -4.79 -0.06 10.65
N GLY A 10 -5.36 -1.12 11.22
CA GLY A 10 -4.86 -1.75 12.45
C GLY A 10 -3.63 -2.61 12.21
N ILE A 11 -2.72 -2.65 13.18
CA ILE A 11 -1.54 -3.52 13.13
C ILE A 11 -1.95 -4.96 13.45
N ALA A 12 -1.45 -5.91 12.66
CA ALA A 12 -1.59 -7.34 12.92
C ALA A 12 -0.33 -8.10 12.47
N PRO A 13 -0.03 -9.26 13.06
CA PRO A 13 1.16 -10.04 12.72
C PRO A 13 1.26 -10.42 11.24
N CYS A 14 0.14 -10.64 10.58
CA CYS A 14 0.10 -11.04 9.16
C CYS A 14 0.58 -9.97 8.18
N LEU A 15 0.68 -8.69 8.56
CA LEU A 15 1.14 -7.63 7.65
C LEU A 15 2.56 -7.91 7.15
N SER A 16 3.46 -8.25 8.06
CA SER A 16 4.84 -8.60 7.74
C SER A 16 4.92 -9.83 6.84
N ALA A 17 4.19 -10.90 7.19
CA ALA A 17 4.14 -12.12 6.39
C ALA A 17 3.57 -11.88 4.98
N SER A 18 2.56 -11.03 4.84
CA SER A 18 1.99 -10.66 3.53
C SER A 18 3.02 -9.94 2.66
N ILE A 19 3.80 -9.02 3.23
CA ILE A 19 4.90 -8.36 2.50
C ILE A 19 5.96 -9.39 2.09
N GLY A 20 6.36 -10.29 3.01
CA GLY A 20 7.30 -11.36 2.71
C GLY A 20 6.85 -12.25 1.56
N ALA A 21 5.60 -12.71 1.61
CA ALA A 21 5.01 -13.54 0.56
C ALA A 21 4.94 -12.83 -0.81
N LEU A 22 4.59 -11.54 -0.81
CA LEU A 22 4.60 -10.74 -2.05
C LEU A 22 6.03 -10.60 -2.62
N ILE A 23 7.01 -10.30 -1.78
CA ILE A 23 8.41 -10.21 -2.23
C ILE A 23 8.87 -11.55 -2.82
N ASP A 24 8.59 -12.68 -2.15
CA ASP A 24 8.95 -14.01 -2.65
C ASP A 24 8.27 -14.32 -3.99
N SER A 25 6.99 -13.98 -4.11
CA SER A 25 6.25 -14.16 -5.36
C SER A 25 6.84 -13.33 -6.49
N TYR A 26 7.19 -12.07 -6.26
CA TYR A 26 7.81 -11.23 -7.27
C TYR A 26 9.25 -11.66 -7.58
N ASN A 27 10.02 -12.18 -6.62
CA ASN A 27 11.32 -12.77 -6.87
C ASN A 27 11.27 -13.95 -7.86
N GLN A 28 10.16 -14.71 -7.83
CA GLN A 28 9.95 -15.87 -8.70
C GLN A 28 9.35 -15.49 -10.05
N LEU A 29 8.30 -14.65 -10.03
CA LEU A 29 7.48 -14.37 -11.21
C LEU A 29 7.99 -13.19 -12.05
N ALA A 30 8.64 -12.23 -11.40
CA ALA A 30 9.17 -11.02 -12.04
C ALA A 30 10.47 -10.57 -11.35
N PRO A 31 11.56 -11.31 -11.47
CA PRO A 31 12.83 -11.05 -10.75
C PRO A 31 13.43 -9.68 -11.06
N ASP A 32 13.18 -9.15 -12.26
CA ASP A 32 13.66 -7.83 -12.70
C ASP A 32 12.76 -6.67 -12.23
N ALA A 33 11.66 -6.94 -11.54
CA ALA A 33 10.81 -5.88 -11.00
C ALA A 33 11.51 -5.18 -9.82
N GLU A 34 11.45 -3.86 -9.82
CA GLU A 34 11.84 -3.06 -8.67
C GLU A 34 10.72 -3.11 -7.62
N LEU A 35 11.09 -3.34 -6.35
CA LEU A 35 10.15 -3.41 -5.24
C LEU A 35 10.42 -2.29 -4.25
N MET A 36 9.36 -1.62 -3.79
CA MET A 36 9.44 -0.54 -2.81
C MET A 36 8.27 -0.58 -1.83
N GLY A 37 8.42 0.09 -0.69
CA GLY A 37 7.36 0.28 0.28
C GLY A 37 7.14 1.75 0.63
N TYR A 38 5.88 2.22 0.67
CA TYR A 38 5.56 3.52 1.24
C TYR A 38 5.55 3.43 2.76
N LEU A 39 6.39 4.25 3.41
CA LEU A 39 6.56 4.24 4.86
C LEU A 39 5.33 4.84 5.56
N ASN A 40 4.77 4.11 6.51
CA ASN A 40 3.55 4.51 7.23
C ASN A 40 2.30 4.64 6.32
N GLY A 41 2.15 3.73 5.38
CA GLY A 41 0.94 3.58 4.59
C GLY A 41 0.60 4.77 3.70
N TYR A 42 -0.69 5.14 3.64
CA TYR A 42 -1.14 6.28 2.83
C TYR A 42 -0.49 7.61 3.22
N ARG A 43 -0.02 7.76 4.47
CA ARG A 43 0.77 8.94 4.85
C ARG A 43 2.06 9.03 4.04
N GLY A 44 2.79 7.92 3.92
CA GLY A 44 4.03 7.88 3.15
C GLY A 44 3.78 8.14 1.66
N LEU A 45 2.69 7.59 1.13
CA LEU A 45 2.29 7.84 -0.25
C LEU A 45 2.04 9.33 -0.50
N LEU A 46 1.27 10.03 0.36
CA LEU A 46 1.00 11.46 0.22
C LEU A 46 2.26 12.34 0.33
N LEU A 47 3.24 11.90 1.12
CA LEU A 47 4.47 12.66 1.39
C LEU A 47 5.66 12.24 0.50
N GLY A 48 5.49 11.24 -0.36
CA GLY A 48 6.57 10.65 -1.16
C GLY A 48 7.63 9.91 -0.32
N ASN A 49 7.28 9.52 0.93
CA ASN A 49 8.20 8.81 1.81
C ASN A 49 8.17 7.32 1.49
N ASN A 50 9.19 6.83 0.84
CA ASN A 50 9.30 5.43 0.42
C ASN A 50 10.67 4.84 0.74
N TYR A 51 10.79 3.52 0.58
CA TYR A 51 12.01 2.76 0.73
C TYR A 51 12.07 1.68 -0.35
N ASP A 52 13.10 1.72 -1.18
CA ASP A 52 13.36 0.67 -2.16
C ASP A 52 13.89 -0.59 -1.48
N PHE A 53 13.41 -1.76 -1.89
CA PHE A 53 13.87 -3.04 -1.33
C PHE A 53 15.07 -3.55 -2.11
N PRO A 54 16.31 -3.38 -1.59
CA PRO A 54 17.50 -3.88 -2.25
C PRO A 54 17.53 -5.41 -2.26
N SER A 55 18.32 -6.00 -3.15
CA SER A 55 18.46 -7.45 -3.28
C SER A 55 18.81 -8.14 -1.97
N SER A 56 19.60 -7.49 -1.11
CA SER A 56 19.94 -8.03 0.22
C SER A 56 18.76 -8.17 1.18
N VAL A 57 17.71 -7.35 1.01
CA VAL A 57 16.45 -7.45 1.76
C VAL A 57 15.53 -8.48 1.10
N ARG A 58 15.45 -8.45 -0.23
CA ARG A 58 14.61 -9.38 -1.00
C ARG A 58 14.99 -10.86 -0.82
N GLN A 59 16.25 -11.15 -0.46
CA GLN A 59 16.77 -12.51 -0.22
C GLN A 59 16.55 -13.00 1.24
N LYS A 60 16.04 -12.15 2.13
CA LYS A 60 15.87 -12.45 3.57
C LYS A 60 14.43 -12.34 4.03
N THR A 61 13.50 -12.78 3.22
CA THR A 61 12.06 -12.70 3.49
C THR A 61 11.60 -13.58 4.65
N ASP A 62 12.36 -14.64 4.99
CA ASP A 62 12.10 -15.53 6.11
C ASP A 62 11.95 -14.80 7.45
N ILE A 63 12.66 -13.69 7.62
CA ILE A 63 12.54 -12.81 8.78
C ILE A 63 11.12 -12.20 8.88
N LEU A 64 10.52 -11.85 7.75
CA LEU A 64 9.22 -11.19 7.69
C LEU A 64 8.07 -12.11 8.15
N PHE A 65 8.21 -13.42 7.99
CA PHE A 65 7.23 -14.39 8.48
C PHE A 65 7.25 -14.55 10.01
N LYS A 66 8.31 -14.08 10.68
CA LYS A 66 8.50 -14.18 12.13
C LYS A 66 8.45 -12.82 12.84
N TYR A 67 8.46 -11.73 12.08
CA TYR A 67 8.60 -10.38 12.65
C TYR A 67 7.32 -9.93 13.40
N GLY A 68 6.16 -10.12 12.79
CA GLY A 68 4.89 -9.56 13.27
C GLY A 68 4.79 -8.03 13.13
N GLY A 69 3.61 -7.52 12.83
CA GLY A 69 3.42 -6.08 12.58
C GLY A 69 3.79 -5.65 11.17
N SER A 70 4.15 -4.38 10.97
CA SER A 70 4.53 -3.85 9.66
C SER A 70 5.98 -3.36 9.64
N PRO A 71 6.85 -3.95 8.79
CA PRO A 71 8.25 -3.51 8.68
C PRO A 71 8.39 -2.14 8.00
N ILE A 72 7.39 -1.70 7.21
CA ILE A 72 7.35 -0.41 6.54
C ILE A 72 6.49 0.63 7.28
N GLY A 73 6.06 0.29 8.50
CA GLY A 73 5.19 1.15 9.29
C GLY A 73 3.73 1.14 8.80
N ASN A 74 2.86 1.76 9.59
CA ASN A 74 1.42 1.73 9.37
C ASN A 74 0.77 3.05 9.76
N SER A 75 -0.37 3.41 9.15
CA SER A 75 -1.15 4.58 9.54
C SER A 75 -2.64 4.37 9.27
N ARG A 76 -3.46 5.26 9.86
CA ARG A 76 -4.91 5.32 9.64
C ARG A 76 -5.32 6.54 8.82
N VAL A 77 -4.46 6.99 7.92
CA VAL A 77 -4.78 8.10 7.02
C VAL A 77 -5.80 7.64 5.99
N LYS A 78 -6.87 8.43 5.82
CA LYS A 78 -7.91 8.22 4.80
C LYS A 78 -7.75 9.32 3.73
N LEU A 79 -7.57 8.94 2.48
CA LEU A 79 -7.42 9.88 1.36
C LEU A 79 -8.69 10.72 1.12
N THR A 80 -9.84 10.25 1.58
CA THR A 80 -11.11 10.96 1.47
C THR A 80 -11.38 11.96 2.59
N ASN A 81 -10.56 11.97 3.65
CA ASN A 81 -10.67 12.95 4.73
C ASN A 81 -9.76 14.14 4.45
N ILE A 82 -10.20 15.00 3.51
CA ILE A 82 -9.43 16.15 3.02
C ILE A 82 -9.01 17.06 4.17
N ASP A 83 -9.96 17.44 5.03
CA ASP A 83 -9.69 18.36 6.16
C ASP A 83 -8.61 17.82 7.10
N ASN A 84 -8.64 16.52 7.39
CA ASN A 84 -7.62 15.89 8.23
C ASN A 84 -6.25 15.85 7.52
N CYS A 85 -6.23 15.58 6.21
CA CYS A 85 -4.99 15.59 5.43
C CYS A 85 -4.36 17.00 5.39
N ILE A 86 -5.16 18.05 5.23
CA ILE A 86 -4.72 19.45 5.28
C ILE A 86 -4.22 19.79 6.69
N LYS A 87 -5.03 19.53 7.71
CA LYS A 87 -4.70 19.84 9.12
C LYS A 87 -3.38 19.20 9.56
N ARG A 88 -3.07 18.01 9.03
CA ARG A 88 -1.83 17.29 9.33
C ARG A 88 -0.67 17.62 8.40
N GLY A 89 -0.86 18.52 7.43
CA GLY A 89 0.16 18.92 6.47
C GLY A 89 0.54 17.83 5.47
N TYR A 90 -0.32 16.87 5.21
CA TYR A 90 -0.09 15.82 4.21
C TYR A 90 -0.37 16.32 2.79
N VAL A 91 -1.32 17.24 2.66
CA VAL A 91 -1.64 17.95 1.42
C VAL A 91 -1.83 19.43 1.74
N LYS A 92 -1.70 20.29 0.72
CA LYS A 92 -1.95 21.73 0.85
C LYS A 92 -3.44 22.03 0.76
N GLU A 93 -3.85 23.20 1.24
CA GLU A 93 -5.22 23.69 1.07
C GLU A 93 -5.60 23.75 -0.43
N GLY A 94 -6.80 23.25 -0.73
CA GLY A 94 -7.29 23.14 -2.11
C GLY A 94 -6.80 21.94 -2.91
N GLN A 95 -5.94 21.09 -2.34
CA GLN A 95 -5.52 19.85 -3.00
C GLN A 95 -6.42 18.67 -2.64
N ASP A 96 -6.73 17.84 -3.64
CA ASP A 96 -7.38 16.55 -3.44
C ASP A 96 -6.32 15.47 -3.10
N PRO A 97 -6.40 14.81 -1.92
CA PRO A 97 -5.44 13.78 -1.55
C PRO A 97 -5.42 12.58 -2.52
N LEU A 98 -6.54 12.25 -3.18
CA LEU A 98 -6.56 11.20 -4.21
C LEU A 98 -5.69 11.59 -5.40
N LYS A 99 -5.78 12.86 -5.84
CA LYS A 99 -4.93 13.38 -6.89
C LYS A 99 -3.46 13.36 -6.48
N VAL A 100 -3.15 13.85 -5.29
CA VAL A 100 -1.76 13.87 -4.77
C VAL A 100 -1.19 12.44 -4.71
N ALA A 101 -1.97 11.47 -4.24
CA ALA A 101 -1.57 10.07 -4.22
C ALA A 101 -1.35 9.51 -5.63
N ALA A 102 -2.24 9.80 -6.58
CA ALA A 102 -2.11 9.37 -7.97
C ALA A 102 -0.85 9.96 -8.63
N ASP A 103 -0.66 11.27 -8.51
CA ASP A 103 0.51 11.96 -9.04
C ASP A 103 1.82 11.42 -8.44
N GLN A 104 1.83 11.09 -7.13
CA GLN A 104 3.00 10.51 -6.47
C GLN A 104 3.32 9.12 -7.01
N LEU A 105 2.32 8.27 -7.22
CA LEU A 105 2.53 6.94 -7.82
C LEU A 105 3.16 7.04 -9.22
N VAL A 106 2.71 8.00 -10.03
CA VAL A 106 3.29 8.26 -11.36
C VAL A 106 4.72 8.78 -11.24
N ASN A 107 4.97 9.74 -10.36
CA ASN A 107 6.32 10.30 -10.14
C ASN A 107 7.33 9.23 -9.70
N ASP A 108 6.88 8.25 -8.91
CA ASP A 108 7.70 7.12 -8.47
C ASP A 108 7.78 6.00 -9.51
N ASN A 109 7.13 6.14 -10.69
CA ASN A 109 7.03 5.14 -11.75
C ASN A 109 6.41 3.81 -11.29
N VAL A 110 5.45 3.85 -10.38
CA VAL A 110 4.76 2.67 -9.87
C VAL A 110 3.80 2.13 -10.92
N SER A 111 3.93 0.85 -11.24
CA SER A 111 3.01 0.12 -12.14
C SER A 111 1.90 -0.61 -11.36
N ILE A 112 2.24 -1.14 -10.19
CA ILE A 112 1.29 -1.87 -9.33
C ILE A 112 1.47 -1.41 -7.89
N LEU A 113 0.37 -1.02 -7.23
CA LEU A 113 0.33 -0.72 -5.81
C LEU A 113 -0.43 -1.82 -5.07
N HIS A 114 0.23 -2.52 -4.16
CA HIS A 114 -0.42 -3.40 -3.20
C HIS A 114 -0.73 -2.66 -1.91
N THR A 115 -1.99 -2.67 -1.49
CA THR A 115 -2.43 -2.11 -0.20
C THR A 115 -2.86 -3.24 0.72
N ILE A 116 -2.30 -3.31 1.92
CA ILE A 116 -2.54 -4.39 2.87
C ILE A 116 -3.19 -3.82 4.12
N GLY A 117 -4.41 -4.23 4.44
CA GLY A 117 -5.10 -3.73 5.62
C GLY A 117 -6.58 -4.10 5.72
N GLY A 118 -7.27 -3.51 6.70
CA GLY A 118 -8.68 -3.76 6.96
C GLY A 118 -9.64 -3.05 6.00
N ASP A 119 -10.92 -2.97 6.37
CA ASP A 119 -12.00 -2.40 5.56
C ASP A 119 -11.71 -1.00 5.04
N ASP A 120 -11.33 -0.10 5.94
CA ASP A 120 -10.99 1.27 5.56
C ASP A 120 -9.86 1.32 4.54
N THR A 121 -8.86 0.45 4.67
CA THR A 121 -7.71 0.37 3.75
C THR A 121 -8.15 -0.10 2.37
N ASN A 122 -8.99 -1.13 2.32
CA ASN A 122 -9.50 -1.68 1.06
C ASN A 122 -10.52 -0.73 0.41
N THR A 123 -11.33 -0.03 1.20
CA THR A 123 -12.21 1.05 0.70
C THR A 123 -11.38 2.16 0.06
N MET A 124 -10.28 2.61 0.69
CA MET A 124 -9.38 3.60 0.10
C MET A 124 -8.71 3.08 -1.16
N ALA A 125 -8.32 1.80 -1.19
CA ALA A 125 -7.76 1.17 -2.39
C ALA A 125 -8.75 1.19 -3.56
N ALA A 126 -10.01 0.85 -3.30
CA ALA A 126 -11.07 0.88 -4.30
C ALA A 126 -11.33 2.31 -4.82
N GLN A 127 -11.38 3.30 -3.93
CA GLN A 127 -11.58 4.70 -4.30
C GLN A 127 -10.40 5.26 -5.10
N LEU A 128 -9.16 4.93 -4.70
CA LEU A 128 -7.96 5.30 -5.46
C LEU A 128 -7.96 4.63 -6.84
N SER A 129 -8.28 3.34 -6.91
CA SER A 129 -8.38 2.61 -8.19
C SER A 129 -9.43 3.23 -9.12
N PHE A 130 -10.59 3.61 -8.57
CA PHE A 130 -11.65 4.29 -9.32
C PHE A 130 -11.19 5.65 -9.82
N TYR A 131 -10.54 6.44 -8.97
CA TYR A 131 -9.97 7.74 -9.33
C TYR A 131 -8.96 7.61 -10.48
N LEU A 132 -8.01 6.67 -10.35
CA LEU A 132 -6.99 6.41 -11.37
C LEU A 132 -7.62 6.06 -12.72
N LYS A 133 -8.64 5.19 -12.70
CA LYS A 133 -9.36 4.79 -13.92
C LYS A 133 -10.09 5.96 -14.56
N GLN A 134 -10.78 6.78 -13.76
CA GLN A 134 -11.49 7.97 -14.29
C GLN A 134 -10.56 8.99 -14.94
N HIS A 135 -9.34 9.12 -14.42
CA HIS A 135 -8.35 10.10 -14.90
C HIS A 135 -7.29 9.49 -15.82
N GLN A 136 -7.52 8.24 -16.29
CA GLN A 136 -6.68 7.56 -17.30
C GLN A 136 -5.22 7.35 -16.85
N TYR A 137 -4.99 7.12 -15.56
CA TYR A 137 -3.68 6.70 -15.06
C TYR A 137 -3.46 5.20 -15.35
N GLU A 138 -2.32 4.87 -15.95
CA GLU A 138 -1.97 3.50 -16.33
C GLU A 138 -1.23 2.76 -15.20
N LEU A 139 -1.90 2.53 -14.08
CA LEU A 139 -1.38 1.71 -12.99
C LEU A 139 -2.51 0.94 -12.29
N THR A 140 -2.15 -0.16 -11.63
CA THR A 140 -3.10 -1.05 -10.98
C THR A 140 -2.98 -0.96 -9.46
N VAL A 141 -4.13 -0.90 -8.76
CA VAL A 141 -4.19 -1.03 -7.30
C VAL A 141 -4.79 -2.38 -6.95
N VAL A 142 -4.10 -3.13 -6.08
CA VAL A 142 -4.52 -4.45 -5.58
C VAL A 142 -4.69 -4.36 -4.07
N GLY A 143 -5.91 -4.48 -3.58
CA GLY A 143 -6.21 -4.54 -2.15
C GLY A 143 -6.06 -5.96 -1.61
N LEU A 144 -5.25 -6.13 -0.55
CA LEU A 144 -5.14 -7.38 0.21
C LEU A 144 -5.84 -7.19 1.56
N PRO A 145 -6.98 -7.85 1.78
CA PRO A 145 -7.70 -7.74 3.03
C PRO A 145 -6.91 -8.36 4.19
N LYS A 146 -6.87 -7.65 5.31
CA LYS A 146 -6.35 -8.10 6.58
C LYS A 146 -7.41 -7.82 7.65
N THR A 147 -7.88 -8.86 8.30
CA THR A 147 -8.84 -8.75 9.40
C THR A 147 -8.43 -9.69 10.53
N VAL A 148 -8.59 -9.24 11.77
CA VAL A 148 -8.42 -10.06 12.97
C VAL A 148 -9.74 -10.78 13.28
N ASP A 149 -10.86 -10.11 12.99
CA ASP A 149 -12.21 -10.55 13.35
C ASP A 149 -12.86 -11.42 12.25
N ASN A 150 -12.17 -11.61 11.11
CA ASN A 150 -12.66 -12.32 9.93
C ASN A 150 -13.98 -11.75 9.39
N ASP A 151 -14.12 -10.45 9.40
CA ASP A 151 -15.34 -9.68 9.11
C ASP A 151 -15.35 -9.03 7.72
N VAL A 152 -14.30 -9.23 6.91
CA VAL A 152 -14.25 -8.76 5.53
C VAL A 152 -15.03 -9.71 4.63
N TYR A 153 -16.24 -9.32 4.28
CA TYR A 153 -17.21 -10.15 3.56
C TYR A 153 -16.66 -10.78 2.25
N LEU A 154 -15.88 -10.02 1.49
CA LEU A 154 -15.32 -10.51 0.21
C LEU A 154 -14.21 -11.56 0.39
N SER A 155 -13.55 -11.62 1.54
CA SER A 155 -12.53 -12.62 1.82
C SER A 155 -13.10 -14.02 2.03
N LEU A 156 -14.42 -14.12 2.28
CA LEU A 156 -15.12 -15.37 2.55
C LEU A 156 -15.80 -15.97 1.32
N ILE A 157 -15.96 -15.20 0.24
CA ILE A 157 -16.66 -15.67 -0.98
C ILE A 157 -15.74 -16.44 -1.92
N HIS A 158 -14.43 -16.33 -1.76
CA HIS A 158 -13.43 -16.89 -2.67
C HIS A 158 -12.57 -18.01 -2.05
N ILE A 159 -13.04 -18.60 -0.96
CA ILE A 159 -12.41 -19.79 -0.37
C ILE A 159 -13.14 -21.05 -0.81
#